data_9d7a4dc2931e1b80239cdb16dbf9f604
#
_entry.id   9d7a4dc2931e1b80239cdb16dbf9f604
#
_cell.length_a   1.000
_cell.length_b   1.000
_cell.length_c   1.000
_cell.angle_alpha   90.00
_cell.angle_beta   90.00
_cell.angle_gamma   90.00
#
_symmetry.space_group_name_H-M   'P 1'
#
loop_
_entity.id
_entity.type
_entity.pdbx_description
1 polymer ?
#
loop_
_entity_poly.entity_id
_entity_poly.type
_entity_poly.pdbx_seq_one_letter_code
_entity_poly.pdbx_strand_id
1 'polypeptide(L)'
;MRGSEVIRLSVFFDHILQAEEQTGKHIPELLAEVKEEGISAVEINSTYLLEHPETLEMLETAGLQVSCIYEFYALERGRETEKARRHIEIARKAKAGKILIVPGFFSVETEEFVNCVPDREKVWDYLSHSEKALRMAEGLREIVEMAGSRNAVKDEKITEPHGIAGVKKIADSQSATDITPITVVIEDFDDRNSPIACVSGMKWFAEQVPGLCFTFDTGNFIIHGEDIFAAWEKLKDKVVHVHCKDRKISAEKLLKVQKTES
;
A
#
# COMPACT_ATOMS: atom_id res chain seq x y z
N MET A 1 -1.32 28.24 18.68
CA MET A 1 -0.46 27.10 19.06
C MET A 1 -0.80 25.97 18.12
N ARG A 2 0.13 25.56 17.24
CA ARG A 2 -0.05 24.32 16.45
C ARG A 2 0.09 23.18 17.45
N GLY A 3 -0.97 22.36 17.64
CA GLY A 3 -0.87 21.16 18.45
C GLY A 3 0.29 20.32 17.91
N SER A 4 1.10 19.76 18.79
CA SER A 4 2.12 18.80 18.42
C SER A 4 1.41 17.63 17.73
N GLU A 5 1.55 17.50 16.42
CA GLU A 5 1.12 16.30 15.72
C GLU A 5 1.95 15.15 16.28
N VAL A 6 1.27 14.23 16.92
CA VAL A 6 1.91 13.02 17.47
C VAL A 6 2.16 12.09 16.27
N ILE A 7 3.43 11.80 16.01
CA ILE A 7 3.80 10.77 15.04
C ILE A 7 3.27 9.43 15.55
N ARG A 8 2.47 8.75 14.73
CA ARG A 8 1.94 7.43 15.03
C ARG A 8 2.86 6.39 14.39
N LEU A 9 3.31 5.44 15.20
CA LEU A 9 4.12 4.33 14.74
C LEU A 9 3.25 3.11 14.46
N SER A 10 3.55 2.43 13.36
CA SER A 10 2.95 1.14 12.98
C SER A 10 4.03 0.14 12.57
N VAL A 11 3.68 -1.14 12.63
CA VAL A 11 4.51 -2.25 12.16
C VAL A 11 3.70 -3.10 11.19
N PHE A 12 4.36 -3.74 10.23
CA PHE A 12 3.71 -4.73 9.37
C PHE A 12 3.30 -5.95 10.19
N PHE A 13 2.07 -6.40 10.01
CA PHE A 13 1.56 -7.59 10.68
C PHE A 13 2.33 -8.85 10.28
N ASP A 14 2.88 -8.88 9.07
CA ASP A 14 3.76 -9.96 8.60
C ASP A 14 4.98 -10.13 9.50
N HIS A 15 5.52 -9.05 10.07
CA HIS A 15 6.64 -9.13 11.02
C HIS A 15 6.20 -9.74 12.35
N ILE A 16 4.94 -9.60 12.74
CA ILE A 16 4.36 -10.26 13.92
C ILE A 16 4.23 -11.76 13.67
N LEU A 17 3.73 -12.15 12.48
CA LEU A 17 3.68 -13.56 12.07
C LEU A 17 5.06 -14.18 12.02
N GLN A 18 6.03 -13.48 11.45
CA GLN A 18 7.42 -13.93 11.43
C GLN A 18 8.02 -14.07 12.84
N ALA A 19 7.69 -13.14 13.75
CA ALA A 19 8.13 -13.21 15.13
C ALA A 19 7.51 -14.40 15.89
N GLU A 20 6.24 -14.74 15.62
CA GLU A 20 5.59 -15.96 16.14
C GLU A 20 6.37 -17.22 15.73
N GLU A 21 6.69 -17.34 14.44
CA GLU A 21 7.48 -18.47 13.93
C GLU A 21 8.88 -18.55 14.54
N GLN A 22 9.55 -17.41 14.72
CA GLN A 22 10.92 -17.34 15.22
C GLN A 22 11.04 -17.55 16.73
N THR A 23 10.07 -17.08 17.50
CA THR A 23 10.14 -17.05 18.96
C THR A 23 9.29 -18.11 19.64
N GLY A 24 8.28 -18.64 18.94
CA GLY A 24 7.26 -19.53 19.50
C GLY A 24 6.24 -18.84 20.42
N LYS A 25 6.28 -17.51 20.53
CA LYS A 25 5.26 -16.72 21.23
C LYS A 25 3.99 -16.65 20.39
N HIS A 26 2.83 -16.60 21.04
CA HIS A 26 1.58 -16.44 20.32
C HIS A 26 1.28 -14.99 19.92
N ILE A 27 0.54 -14.80 18.84
CA ILE A 27 0.18 -13.47 18.29
C ILE A 27 -0.33 -12.49 19.36
N PRO A 28 -1.27 -12.85 20.27
CA PRO A 28 -1.74 -11.92 21.29
C PRO A 28 -0.64 -11.41 22.24
N GLU A 29 0.34 -12.26 22.57
CA GLU A 29 1.48 -11.88 23.39
C GLU A 29 2.39 -10.89 22.65
N LEU A 30 2.69 -11.16 21.38
CA LEU A 30 3.50 -10.28 20.53
C LEU A 30 2.81 -8.92 20.30
N LEU A 31 1.49 -8.90 20.13
CA LEU A 31 0.73 -7.66 20.01
C LEU A 31 0.81 -6.81 21.29
N ALA A 32 0.78 -7.45 22.45
CA ALA A 32 0.94 -6.74 23.73
C ALA A 32 2.35 -6.14 23.84
N GLU A 33 3.41 -6.89 23.51
CA GLU A 33 4.79 -6.39 23.49
C GLU A 33 4.96 -5.22 22.53
N VAL A 34 4.43 -5.32 21.31
CA VAL A 34 4.43 -4.23 20.31
C VAL A 34 3.76 -2.97 20.86
N LYS A 35 2.67 -3.14 21.59
CA LYS A 35 1.97 -2.03 22.24
C LYS A 35 2.77 -1.39 23.36
N GLU A 36 3.45 -2.18 24.19
CA GLU A 36 4.32 -1.72 25.27
C GLU A 36 5.51 -0.90 24.74
N GLU A 37 6.03 -1.25 23.56
CA GLU A 37 7.08 -0.50 22.86
C GLU A 37 6.59 0.83 22.24
N GLY A 38 5.33 1.20 22.45
CA GLY A 38 4.77 2.48 21.99
C GLY A 38 4.23 2.47 20.56
N ILE A 39 4.21 1.32 19.91
CA ILE A 39 3.59 1.17 18.60
C ILE A 39 2.07 1.19 18.78
N SER A 40 1.37 1.95 17.96
CA SER A 40 -0.07 2.21 18.12
C SER A 40 -0.93 1.56 17.04
N ALA A 41 -0.31 1.04 15.98
CA ALA A 41 -1.03 0.49 14.84
C ALA A 41 -0.24 -0.59 14.11
N VAL A 42 -0.94 -1.29 13.21
CA VAL A 42 -0.33 -2.25 12.28
C VAL A 42 -0.71 -1.89 10.84
N GLU A 43 0.12 -2.34 9.91
CA GLU A 43 -0.24 -2.50 8.50
C GLU A 43 -0.46 -3.97 8.21
N ILE A 44 -1.48 -4.27 7.42
CA ILE A 44 -1.87 -5.66 7.20
C ILE A 44 -2.35 -5.90 5.77
N ASN A 45 -2.07 -7.09 5.26
CA ASN A 45 -2.50 -7.50 3.93
C ASN A 45 -4.03 -7.73 3.88
N SER A 46 -4.66 -7.26 2.81
CA SER A 46 -6.10 -7.40 2.59
C SER A 46 -6.55 -8.86 2.49
N THR A 47 -5.80 -9.67 1.74
CA THR A 47 -6.11 -11.10 1.56
C THR A 47 -5.98 -11.84 2.89
N TYR A 48 -4.96 -11.55 3.69
CA TYR A 48 -4.81 -12.13 5.03
C TYR A 48 -6.02 -11.84 5.92
N LEU A 49 -6.50 -10.58 5.96
CA LEU A 49 -7.69 -10.22 6.76
C LEU A 49 -8.97 -10.88 6.27
N LEU A 50 -9.08 -11.20 4.97
CA LEU A 50 -10.23 -11.94 4.44
C LEU A 50 -10.21 -13.41 4.88
N GLU A 51 -9.03 -14.00 4.99
CA GLU A 51 -8.82 -15.39 5.42
C GLU A 51 -8.86 -15.51 6.95
N HIS A 52 -8.45 -14.46 7.68
CA HIS A 52 -8.34 -14.41 9.14
C HIS A 52 -9.09 -13.20 9.72
N PRO A 53 -10.42 -13.13 9.59
CA PRO A 53 -11.22 -11.97 10.02
C PRO A 53 -11.20 -11.73 11.54
N GLU A 54 -10.87 -12.75 12.34
CA GLU A 54 -10.67 -12.68 13.80
C GLU A 54 -9.50 -11.78 14.20
N THR A 55 -8.57 -11.53 13.29
CA THR A 55 -7.41 -10.67 13.53
C THR A 55 -7.82 -9.25 13.94
N LEU A 56 -8.92 -8.73 13.38
CA LEU A 56 -9.40 -7.40 13.76
C LEU A 56 -9.83 -7.32 15.23
N GLU A 57 -10.44 -8.37 15.77
CA GLU A 57 -10.82 -8.46 17.19
C GLU A 57 -9.57 -8.59 18.09
N MET A 58 -8.56 -9.35 17.65
CA MET A 58 -7.29 -9.44 18.37
C MET A 58 -6.58 -8.09 18.45
N LEU A 59 -6.54 -7.34 17.34
CA LEU A 59 -5.95 -6.00 17.31
C LEU A 59 -6.71 -5.02 18.22
N GLU A 60 -8.04 -5.03 18.17
CA GLU A 60 -8.88 -4.19 19.03
C GLU A 60 -8.65 -4.53 20.52
N THR A 61 -8.56 -5.81 20.87
CA THR A 61 -8.27 -6.30 22.23
C THR A 61 -6.89 -5.81 22.71
N ALA A 62 -5.88 -5.84 21.84
CA ALA A 62 -4.54 -5.32 22.14
C ALA A 62 -4.46 -3.79 22.15
N GLY A 63 -5.55 -3.09 21.78
CA GLY A 63 -5.57 -1.63 21.67
C GLY A 63 -4.74 -1.08 20.51
N LEU A 64 -4.54 -1.88 19.46
CA LEU A 64 -3.85 -1.51 18.22
C LEU A 64 -4.86 -1.14 17.13
N GLN A 65 -4.53 -0.13 16.33
CA GLN A 65 -5.32 0.31 15.18
C GLN A 65 -4.75 -0.30 13.89
N VAL A 66 -5.54 -0.27 12.81
CA VAL A 66 -5.03 -0.53 11.46
C VAL A 66 -4.71 0.81 10.79
N SER A 67 -3.44 1.06 10.50
CA SER A 67 -2.96 2.30 9.89
C SER A 67 -3.15 2.31 8.37
N CYS A 68 -2.94 1.16 7.74
CA CYS A 68 -3.03 0.96 6.31
C CYS A 68 -3.35 -0.51 6.02
N ILE A 69 -4.10 -0.76 4.97
CA ILE A 69 -4.27 -2.10 4.41
C ILE A 69 -3.62 -2.11 3.03
N TYR A 70 -2.74 -3.09 2.77
CA TYR A 70 -2.06 -3.19 1.49
C TYR A 70 -2.51 -4.41 0.69
N GLU A 71 -2.37 -4.31 -0.65
CA GLU A 71 -2.69 -5.40 -1.54
C GLU A 71 -1.91 -5.29 -2.86
N PHE A 72 -1.54 -6.46 -3.40
CA PHE A 72 -0.89 -6.58 -4.70
C PHE A 72 -1.93 -6.76 -5.80
N TYR A 73 -1.80 -6.01 -6.87
CA TYR A 73 -2.66 -6.08 -8.03
C TYR A 73 -1.87 -6.48 -9.27
N ALA A 74 -2.58 -6.90 -10.31
CA ALA A 74 -2.04 -7.18 -11.64
C ALA A 74 -2.72 -6.27 -12.68
N LEU A 75 -2.75 -4.96 -12.40
CA LEU A 75 -3.47 -3.98 -13.23
C LEU A 75 -2.87 -3.87 -14.64
N GLU A 76 -1.62 -4.29 -14.84
CA GLU A 76 -1.02 -4.42 -16.18
C GLU A 76 -1.76 -5.42 -17.07
N ARG A 77 -2.50 -6.37 -16.48
CA ARG A 77 -3.29 -7.39 -17.18
C ARG A 77 -4.73 -6.96 -17.41
N GLY A 78 -5.24 -6.05 -16.59
CA GLY A 78 -6.61 -5.57 -16.68
C GLY A 78 -7.15 -5.05 -15.36
N ARG A 79 -8.43 -4.72 -15.35
CA ARG A 79 -9.11 -4.21 -14.17
C ARG A 79 -9.37 -5.34 -13.17
N GLU A 80 -9.19 -5.05 -11.90
CA GLU A 80 -9.51 -5.94 -10.78
C GLU A 80 -10.56 -5.31 -9.85
N THR A 81 -11.65 -4.83 -10.45
CA THR A 81 -12.73 -4.05 -9.79
C THR A 81 -13.27 -4.75 -8.55
N GLU A 82 -13.52 -6.05 -8.63
CA GLU A 82 -14.07 -6.81 -7.49
C GLU A 82 -13.06 -6.94 -6.34
N LYS A 83 -11.78 -7.14 -6.66
CA LYS A 83 -10.70 -7.13 -5.67
C LYS A 83 -10.59 -5.76 -5.00
N ALA A 84 -10.66 -4.70 -5.77
CA ALA A 84 -10.63 -3.33 -5.26
C ALA A 84 -11.82 -3.03 -4.34
N ARG A 85 -13.02 -3.48 -4.69
CA ARG A 85 -14.21 -3.34 -3.85
C ARG A 85 -14.00 -4.01 -2.49
N ARG A 86 -13.57 -5.27 -2.47
CA ARG A 86 -13.27 -6.01 -1.22
C ARG A 86 -12.19 -5.34 -0.39
N HIS A 87 -11.13 -4.86 -1.02
CA HIS A 87 -10.05 -4.15 -0.34
C HIS A 87 -10.56 -2.88 0.35
N ILE A 88 -11.40 -2.09 -0.33
CA ILE A 88 -12.02 -0.90 0.24
C ILE A 88 -13.01 -1.25 1.36
N GLU A 89 -13.81 -2.31 1.20
CA GLU A 89 -14.74 -2.76 2.22
C GLU A 89 -14.04 -3.21 3.50
N ILE A 90 -12.96 -4.00 3.38
CA ILE A 90 -12.19 -4.43 4.55
C ILE A 90 -11.46 -3.27 5.22
N ALA A 91 -10.99 -2.28 4.46
CA ALA A 91 -10.40 -1.07 5.00
C ALA A 91 -11.43 -0.26 5.81
N ARG A 92 -12.67 -0.15 5.33
CA ARG A 92 -13.76 0.50 6.07
C ARG A 92 -14.11 -0.28 7.35
N LYS A 93 -14.19 -1.61 7.27
CA LYS A 93 -14.45 -2.47 8.43
C LYS A 93 -13.36 -2.34 9.49
N ALA A 94 -12.11 -2.29 9.06
CA ALA A 94 -10.95 -2.12 9.93
C ALA A 94 -10.75 -0.67 10.41
N LYS A 95 -11.58 0.28 9.96
CA LYS A 95 -11.43 1.72 10.22
C LYS A 95 -10.06 2.28 9.76
N ALA A 96 -9.44 1.64 8.76
CA ALA A 96 -8.20 2.10 8.16
C ALA A 96 -8.47 3.31 7.26
N GLY A 97 -7.71 4.39 7.47
CA GLY A 97 -7.85 5.61 6.67
C GLY A 97 -7.12 5.56 5.32
N LYS A 98 -6.33 4.50 5.07
CA LYS A 98 -5.49 4.34 3.89
C LYS A 98 -5.53 2.92 3.35
N ILE A 99 -5.42 2.80 2.02
CA ILE A 99 -5.11 1.56 1.33
C ILE A 99 -3.88 1.76 0.45
N LEU A 100 -2.94 0.81 0.51
CA LEU A 100 -1.75 0.81 -0.30
C LEU A 100 -1.92 -0.19 -1.44
N ILE A 101 -1.71 0.27 -2.66
CA ILE A 101 -1.84 -0.50 -3.88
C ILE A 101 -0.45 -0.72 -4.47
N VAL A 102 -0.04 -1.99 -4.62
CA VAL A 102 1.05 -2.35 -5.52
C VAL A 102 0.40 -2.66 -6.88
N PRO A 103 0.53 -1.79 -7.89
CA PRO A 103 -0.36 -1.81 -9.07
C PRO A 103 -0.05 -2.93 -10.05
N GLY A 104 1.13 -3.56 -9.96
CA GLY A 104 1.60 -4.60 -10.84
C GLY A 104 3.03 -4.36 -11.31
N PHE A 105 3.51 -5.24 -12.20
CA PHE A 105 4.89 -5.27 -12.65
C PHE A 105 4.97 -5.38 -14.16
N PHE A 106 6.03 -4.81 -14.74
CA PHE A 106 6.41 -5.12 -16.11
C PHE A 106 7.01 -6.54 -16.15
N SER A 107 6.81 -7.25 -17.25
CA SER A 107 7.47 -8.55 -17.44
C SER A 107 8.98 -8.36 -17.59
N VAL A 108 9.76 -9.39 -17.25
CA VAL A 108 11.24 -9.42 -17.33
C VAL A 108 11.79 -9.03 -18.71
N GLU A 109 10.96 -9.08 -19.76
CA GLU A 109 11.31 -8.66 -21.13
C GLU A 109 11.45 -7.14 -21.31
N THR A 110 11.15 -6.35 -20.28
CA THR A 110 11.23 -4.88 -20.35
C THR A 110 12.54 -4.35 -19.80
N GLU A 111 13.69 -4.83 -20.29
CA GLU A 111 14.98 -4.16 -20.06
C GLU A 111 14.93 -2.66 -20.46
N GLU A 112 14.06 -2.30 -21.39
CA GLU A 112 13.84 -0.92 -21.82
C GLU A 112 13.46 0.01 -20.66
N PHE A 113 12.53 -0.38 -19.79
CA PHE A 113 12.14 0.46 -18.65
C PHE A 113 13.30 0.65 -17.68
N VAL A 114 13.97 -0.44 -17.30
CA VAL A 114 15.12 -0.39 -16.37
C VAL A 114 16.23 0.50 -16.91
N ASN A 115 16.45 0.48 -18.22
CA ASN A 115 17.44 1.34 -18.88
C ASN A 115 17.01 2.81 -18.97
N CYS A 116 15.71 3.11 -18.86
CA CYS A 116 15.19 4.47 -18.83
C CYS A 116 15.34 5.14 -17.46
N VAL A 117 15.37 4.39 -16.37
CA VAL A 117 15.28 4.91 -14.99
C VAL A 117 16.29 6.05 -14.68
N PRO A 118 17.55 6.04 -15.16
CA PRO A 118 18.48 7.15 -14.95
C PRO A 118 18.05 8.46 -15.61
N ASP A 119 17.12 8.40 -16.60
CA ASP A 119 16.69 9.54 -17.40
C ASP A 119 15.18 9.77 -17.23
N ARG A 120 14.83 10.86 -16.52
CA ARG A 120 13.44 11.20 -16.24
C ARG A 120 12.59 11.33 -17.51
N GLU A 121 13.09 11.93 -18.57
CA GLU A 121 12.31 12.17 -19.79
C GLU A 121 12.04 10.85 -20.50
N LYS A 122 13.01 9.94 -20.52
CA LYS A 122 12.83 8.59 -21.07
C LYS A 122 11.83 7.75 -20.27
N VAL A 123 11.87 7.82 -18.93
CA VAL A 123 10.85 7.15 -18.10
C VAL A 123 9.46 7.65 -18.43
N TRP A 124 9.31 8.97 -18.56
CA TRP A 124 8.05 9.60 -18.87
C TRP A 124 7.51 9.20 -20.24
N ASP A 125 8.36 9.26 -21.25
CA ASP A 125 8.04 8.85 -22.61
C ASP A 125 7.65 7.37 -22.68
N TYR A 126 8.46 6.49 -22.05
CA TYR A 126 8.18 5.06 -21.97
C TYR A 126 6.82 4.78 -21.36
N LEU A 127 6.53 5.34 -20.18
CA LEU A 127 5.27 5.10 -19.48
C LEU A 127 4.06 5.63 -20.26
N SER A 128 4.23 6.77 -20.94
CA SER A 128 3.17 7.39 -21.73
C SER A 128 2.78 6.59 -22.97
N HIS A 129 3.66 5.72 -23.47
CA HIS A 129 3.41 4.86 -24.61
C HIS A 129 3.20 3.38 -24.22
N SER A 130 3.39 3.03 -22.95
CA SER A 130 3.22 1.67 -22.44
C SER A 130 1.74 1.36 -22.21
N GLU A 131 1.18 0.44 -22.98
CA GLU A 131 -0.20 -0.03 -22.75
C GLU A 131 -0.39 -0.60 -21.32
N LYS A 132 0.64 -1.23 -20.75
CA LYS A 132 0.61 -1.78 -19.38
C LYS A 132 0.53 -0.66 -18.36
N ALA A 133 1.36 0.38 -18.49
CA ALA A 133 1.33 1.53 -17.60
C ALA A 133 0.00 2.29 -17.69
N LEU A 134 -0.52 2.49 -18.89
CA LEU A 134 -1.81 3.13 -19.12
C LEU A 134 -2.96 2.33 -18.48
N ARG A 135 -2.96 0.99 -18.59
CA ARG A 135 -3.94 0.12 -17.91
C ARG A 135 -3.82 0.21 -16.39
N MET A 136 -2.59 0.21 -15.84
CA MET A 136 -2.39 0.41 -14.41
C MET A 136 -2.95 1.75 -13.94
N ALA A 137 -2.67 2.82 -14.67
CA ALA A 137 -3.20 4.16 -14.34
C ALA A 137 -4.74 4.21 -14.40
N GLU A 138 -5.35 3.54 -15.37
CA GLU A 138 -6.81 3.43 -15.48
C GLU A 138 -7.40 2.66 -14.29
N GLY A 139 -6.82 1.51 -13.93
CA GLY A 139 -7.25 0.73 -12.77
C GLY A 139 -7.08 1.48 -11.45
N LEU A 140 -5.95 2.18 -11.26
CA LEU A 140 -5.74 3.03 -10.08
C LEU A 140 -6.76 4.18 -9.99
N ARG A 141 -7.12 4.79 -11.12
CA ARG A 141 -8.14 5.85 -11.16
C ARG A 141 -9.50 5.32 -10.72
N GLU A 142 -9.90 4.15 -11.20
CA GLU A 142 -11.12 3.47 -10.77
C GLU A 142 -11.11 3.19 -9.25
N ILE A 143 -9.98 2.72 -8.71
CA ILE A 143 -9.83 2.45 -7.26
C ILE A 143 -9.95 3.75 -6.45
N VAL A 144 -9.31 4.85 -6.88
CA VAL A 144 -9.41 6.17 -6.23
C VAL A 144 -10.84 6.68 -6.23
N GLU A 145 -11.56 6.56 -7.35
CA GLU A 145 -12.97 6.94 -7.46
C GLU A 145 -13.86 6.12 -6.52
N MET A 146 -13.67 4.80 -6.46
CA MET A 146 -14.41 3.93 -5.54
C MET A 146 -14.11 4.24 -4.07
N ALA A 147 -12.86 4.50 -3.72
CA ALA A 147 -12.44 4.81 -2.35
C ALA A 147 -13.03 6.13 -1.85
N GLY A 148 -13.15 7.14 -2.73
CA GLY A 148 -13.77 8.43 -2.45
C GLY A 148 -15.30 8.43 -2.50
N SER A 149 -15.92 7.41 -3.09
CA SER A 149 -17.38 7.35 -3.27
C SER A 149 -18.09 6.93 -1.99
N ARG A 150 -19.14 7.68 -1.62
CA ARG A 150 -20.04 7.34 -0.50
C ARG A 150 -21.02 6.20 -0.83
N ASN A 151 -21.18 5.83 -2.11
CA ASN A 151 -22.24 4.94 -2.60
C ASN A 151 -21.79 3.50 -2.93
N ALA A 152 -20.52 3.13 -2.71
CA ALA A 152 -20.02 1.78 -3.03
C ALA A 152 -20.63 0.62 -2.20
N VAL A 153 -21.57 0.90 -1.31
CA VAL A 153 -22.23 -0.11 -0.43
C VAL A 153 -23.67 -0.42 -0.87
N LYS A 154 -24.20 0.22 -1.91
CA LYS A 154 -25.57 -0.06 -2.40
C LYS A 154 -25.48 -0.60 -3.81
N ASP A 155 -25.44 -1.89 -3.95
CA ASP A 155 -26.04 -2.75 -4.96
C ASP A 155 -25.24 -4.04 -5.12
N GLU A 156 -25.68 -5.07 -4.39
CA GLU A 156 -25.98 -6.36 -4.98
C GLU A 156 -26.44 -7.31 -3.87
N LYS A 157 -27.66 -7.84 -4.03
CA LYS A 157 -28.10 -9.00 -3.27
C LYS A 157 -27.15 -10.14 -3.60
N ILE A 158 -26.27 -10.47 -2.66
CA ILE A 158 -25.51 -11.70 -2.70
C ILE A 158 -26.55 -12.85 -2.63
N THR A 159 -26.77 -13.52 -3.75
CA THR A 159 -27.44 -14.81 -3.78
C THR A 159 -26.49 -15.80 -3.13
N GLU A 160 -26.77 -16.14 -1.88
CA GLU A 160 -26.02 -17.14 -1.14
C GLU A 160 -26.11 -18.51 -1.83
N PRO A 161 -25.00 -19.24 -1.96
CA PRO A 161 -25.07 -20.69 -2.17
C PRO A 161 -25.53 -21.34 -0.86
N HIS A 162 -26.51 -22.19 -0.98
CA HIS A 162 -27.21 -22.87 0.09
C HIS A 162 -26.33 -23.46 1.19
N GLY A 163 -26.64 -23.08 2.43
CA GLY A 163 -26.54 -23.95 3.58
C GLY A 163 -25.43 -23.72 4.58
N ILE A 164 -25.53 -22.68 5.43
CA ILE A 164 -25.15 -22.78 6.86
C ILE A 164 -26.13 -21.90 7.64
N ALA A 165 -27.03 -22.54 8.39
CA ALA A 165 -27.94 -21.88 9.31
C ALA A 165 -27.16 -21.48 10.58
N GLY A 166 -27.22 -20.22 10.98
CA GLY A 166 -26.82 -19.81 12.32
C GLY A 166 -26.03 -18.53 12.49
N VAL A 167 -26.23 -17.52 11.67
CA VAL A 167 -25.72 -16.18 12.00
C VAL A 167 -26.88 -15.29 12.43
N LYS A 168 -26.92 -14.97 13.73
CA LYS A 168 -27.81 -13.96 14.30
C LYS A 168 -27.59 -12.63 13.58
N LYS A 169 -28.65 -12.10 12.93
CA LYS A 169 -28.71 -10.71 12.47
C LYS A 169 -28.43 -9.78 13.65
N ILE A 170 -27.27 -9.17 13.68
CA ILE A 170 -27.04 -7.96 14.45
C ILE A 170 -27.63 -6.84 13.60
N ALA A 171 -28.70 -6.24 14.11
CA ALA A 171 -29.41 -5.16 13.43
C ALA A 171 -28.49 -3.94 13.29
N ASP A 172 -28.25 -3.54 12.04
CA ASP A 172 -27.65 -2.27 11.67
C ASP A 172 -28.49 -1.11 12.19
N SER A 173 -27.98 -0.46 13.24
CA SER A 173 -28.36 0.89 13.63
C SER A 173 -27.11 1.76 13.67
N GLN A 174 -26.40 1.93 12.56
CA GLN A 174 -25.45 2.99 12.38
C GLN A 174 -25.95 3.93 11.30
N SER A 175 -26.18 5.17 11.70
CA SER A 175 -26.64 6.27 10.87
C SER A 175 -25.71 6.46 9.65
N ALA A 176 -26.29 6.64 8.49
CA ALA A 176 -25.66 6.75 7.16
C ALA A 176 -24.79 8.04 6.96
N THR A 177 -24.14 8.57 7.99
CA THR A 177 -23.55 9.92 7.95
C THR A 177 -22.04 10.02 8.07
N ASP A 178 -21.30 8.90 8.32
CA ASP A 178 -19.85 9.01 8.58
C ASP A 178 -19.01 7.99 7.79
N ILE A 179 -19.11 8.02 6.46
CA ILE A 179 -18.15 7.30 5.63
C ILE A 179 -16.91 8.18 5.46
N THR A 180 -15.89 7.94 6.28
CA THR A 180 -14.58 8.57 6.13
C THR A 180 -13.98 8.17 4.79
N PRO A 181 -13.58 9.12 3.94
CA PRO A 181 -12.93 8.81 2.67
C PRO A 181 -11.62 8.06 2.94
N ILE A 182 -11.37 7.01 2.16
CA ILE A 182 -10.12 6.24 2.22
C ILE A 182 -9.13 6.86 1.24
N THR A 183 -7.92 7.16 1.72
CA THR A 183 -6.82 7.63 0.88
C THR A 183 -6.15 6.45 0.19
N VAL A 184 -6.04 6.52 -1.13
CA VAL A 184 -5.32 5.53 -1.93
C VAL A 184 -3.88 5.97 -2.09
N VAL A 185 -2.95 5.09 -1.75
CA VAL A 185 -1.51 5.34 -1.86
C VAL A 185 -0.82 4.27 -2.71
N ILE A 186 0.25 4.65 -3.37
CA ILE A 186 1.26 3.76 -3.94
C ILE A 186 2.59 4.02 -3.25
N GLU A 187 3.47 3.01 -3.23
CA GLU A 187 4.79 3.08 -2.61
C GLU A 187 5.87 2.93 -3.68
N ASP A 188 7.01 3.60 -3.50
CA ASP A 188 8.22 3.29 -4.26
C ASP A 188 8.66 1.86 -3.96
N PHE A 189 8.60 0.99 -4.97
CA PHE A 189 8.72 -0.44 -4.79
C PHE A 189 10.13 -0.95 -5.10
N ASP A 190 10.56 -2.02 -4.42
CA ASP A 190 11.92 -2.55 -4.49
C ASP A 190 12.18 -3.56 -5.62
N ASP A 191 11.27 -3.70 -6.56
CA ASP A 191 11.46 -4.46 -7.79
C ASP A 191 11.71 -3.52 -8.98
N ARG A 192 12.82 -3.72 -9.68
CA ARG A 192 13.19 -2.93 -10.86
C ARG A 192 12.18 -2.99 -12.01
N ASN A 193 11.36 -4.04 -12.05
CA ASN A 193 10.28 -4.19 -13.03
C ASN A 193 9.01 -3.44 -12.61
N SER A 194 8.98 -2.83 -11.45
CA SER A 194 7.87 -2.00 -11.02
C SER A 194 7.94 -0.62 -11.66
N PRO A 195 6.88 -0.15 -12.31
CA PRO A 195 6.86 1.20 -12.89
C PRO A 195 6.92 2.31 -11.84
N ILE A 196 6.67 1.98 -10.58
CA ILE A 196 6.72 2.90 -9.43
C ILE A 196 8.02 2.78 -8.64
N ALA A 197 9.01 2.03 -9.12
CA ALA A 197 10.28 1.84 -8.43
C ALA A 197 11.20 3.08 -8.42
N CYS A 198 10.83 4.16 -9.10
CA CYS A 198 11.60 5.40 -9.18
C CYS A 198 10.71 6.63 -9.04
N VAL A 199 11.32 7.76 -8.67
CA VAL A 199 10.64 9.06 -8.51
C VAL A 199 9.86 9.47 -9.76
N SER A 200 10.44 9.27 -10.94
CA SER A 200 9.78 9.67 -12.21
C SER A 200 8.55 8.85 -12.48
N GLY A 201 8.58 7.54 -12.18
CA GLY A 201 7.42 6.66 -12.30
C GLY A 201 6.31 7.04 -11.33
N MET A 202 6.61 7.23 -10.05
CA MET A 202 5.63 7.68 -9.06
C MET A 202 4.96 8.99 -9.48
N LYS A 203 5.75 9.97 -9.93
CA LYS A 203 5.21 11.25 -10.41
C LYS A 203 4.33 11.11 -11.62
N TRP A 204 4.71 10.25 -12.58
CA TRP A 204 3.88 9.98 -13.75
C TRP A 204 2.51 9.44 -13.33
N PHE A 205 2.46 8.43 -12.45
CA PHE A 205 1.18 7.91 -11.96
C PHE A 205 0.36 8.96 -11.22
N ALA A 206 0.99 9.81 -10.41
CA ALA A 206 0.27 10.86 -9.70
C ALA A 206 -0.29 11.96 -10.60
N GLU A 207 0.26 12.15 -11.80
CA GLU A 207 -0.31 13.05 -12.82
C GLU A 207 -1.44 12.37 -13.59
N GLN A 208 -1.31 11.05 -13.86
CA GLN A 208 -2.35 10.30 -14.54
C GLN A 208 -3.57 10.02 -13.65
N VAL A 209 -3.39 9.98 -12.32
CA VAL A 209 -4.41 9.57 -11.35
C VAL A 209 -4.66 10.68 -10.32
N PRO A 210 -5.59 11.61 -10.58
CA PRO A 210 -5.97 12.63 -9.60
C PRO A 210 -6.41 12.02 -8.28
N GLY A 211 -5.91 12.55 -7.15
CA GLY A 211 -6.23 12.05 -5.82
C GLY A 211 -5.32 10.94 -5.31
N LEU A 212 -4.44 10.39 -6.14
CA LEU A 212 -3.42 9.44 -5.70
C LEU A 212 -2.38 10.12 -4.82
N CYS A 213 -2.07 9.49 -3.69
CA CYS A 213 -1.05 9.89 -2.74
C CYS A 213 0.09 8.86 -2.67
N PHE A 214 1.08 9.12 -1.82
CA PHE A 214 2.27 8.30 -1.70
C PHE A 214 2.49 7.77 -0.29
N THR A 215 2.93 6.52 -0.21
CA THR A 215 3.77 6.00 0.84
C THR A 215 5.22 6.16 0.38
N PHE A 216 6.07 6.72 1.22
CA PHE A 216 7.48 6.94 0.93
C PHE A 216 8.32 5.93 1.73
N ASP A 217 8.98 4.98 1.04
CA ASP A 217 9.89 4.04 1.68
C ASP A 217 11.33 4.60 1.69
N THR A 218 11.93 4.67 2.86
CA THR A 218 13.26 5.25 3.02
C THR A 218 14.40 4.37 2.49
N GLY A 219 14.13 3.13 2.13
CA GLY A 219 15.14 2.16 1.69
C GLY A 219 15.03 1.73 0.23
N ASN A 220 13.94 2.04 -0.47
CA ASN A 220 13.71 1.48 -1.80
C ASN A 220 14.38 2.28 -2.93
N PHE A 221 14.39 3.61 -2.89
CA PHE A 221 15.01 4.47 -3.92
C PHE A 221 16.48 4.14 -4.21
N ILE A 222 17.20 3.69 -3.19
CA ILE A 222 18.61 3.34 -3.31
C ILE A 222 18.89 2.18 -4.27
N ILE A 223 17.88 1.32 -4.52
CA ILE A 223 18.00 0.20 -5.47
C ILE A 223 18.21 0.69 -6.90
N HIS A 224 17.66 1.84 -7.21
CA HIS A 224 17.78 2.52 -8.49
C HIS A 224 18.87 3.61 -8.51
N GLY A 225 19.63 3.74 -7.41
CA GLY A 225 20.68 4.75 -7.29
C GLY A 225 20.14 6.17 -7.11
N GLU A 226 18.86 6.32 -6.75
CA GLU A 226 18.29 7.63 -6.46
C GLU A 226 18.62 8.06 -5.02
N ASP A 227 18.96 9.33 -4.86
CA ASP A 227 19.19 9.94 -3.55
C ASP A 227 17.87 10.16 -2.82
N ILE A 228 17.78 9.65 -1.60
CA ILE A 228 16.55 9.65 -0.79
C ILE A 228 16.08 11.08 -0.46
N PHE A 229 17.01 12.03 -0.20
CA PHE A 229 16.63 13.39 0.12
C PHE A 229 16.12 14.12 -1.13
N ALA A 230 16.77 13.89 -2.28
CA ALA A 230 16.30 14.40 -3.56
C ALA A 230 14.94 13.81 -3.97
N ALA A 231 14.69 12.53 -3.66
CA ALA A 231 13.39 11.88 -3.86
C ALA A 231 12.33 12.50 -2.97
N TRP A 232 12.62 12.68 -1.67
CA TRP A 232 11.72 13.33 -0.72
C TRP A 232 11.29 14.73 -1.18
N GLU A 233 12.24 15.58 -1.56
CA GLU A 233 11.93 16.94 -2.04
C GLU A 233 11.01 16.97 -3.25
N LYS A 234 11.02 15.92 -4.08
CA LYS A 234 10.18 15.81 -5.26
C LYS A 234 8.79 15.21 -4.99
N LEU A 235 8.63 14.44 -3.92
CA LEU A 235 7.42 13.66 -3.64
C LEU A 235 6.65 14.12 -2.41
N LYS A 236 7.28 14.82 -1.46
CA LYS A 236 6.76 15.15 -0.12
C LYS A 236 5.35 15.75 -0.10
N ASP A 237 4.98 16.53 -1.11
CA ASP A 237 3.66 17.20 -1.16
C ASP A 237 2.48 16.22 -1.31
N LYS A 238 2.77 14.99 -1.73
CA LYS A 238 1.79 13.90 -1.85
C LYS A 238 2.02 12.75 -0.87
N VAL A 239 3.06 12.82 -0.05
CA VAL A 239 3.35 11.80 0.96
C VAL A 239 2.39 11.94 2.14
N VAL A 240 1.68 10.86 2.45
CA VAL A 240 0.75 10.75 3.58
C VAL A 240 1.08 9.59 4.51
N HIS A 241 2.09 8.82 4.16
CA HIS A 241 2.58 7.66 4.89
C HIS A 241 4.07 7.46 4.63
N VAL A 242 4.80 6.89 5.60
CA VAL A 242 6.24 6.66 5.46
C VAL A 242 6.56 5.27 5.98
N HIS A 243 7.30 4.49 5.18
CA HIS A 243 7.96 3.28 5.63
C HIS A 243 9.41 3.58 5.97
N CYS A 244 9.78 3.34 7.23
CA CYS A 244 11.15 3.45 7.70
C CYS A 244 11.86 2.12 7.53
N LYS A 245 12.64 2.00 6.45
CA LYS A 245 13.36 0.79 6.09
C LYS A 245 14.86 1.09 6.03
N ASP A 246 15.65 0.30 6.74
CA ASP A 246 17.10 0.35 6.63
C ASP A 246 17.59 -0.73 5.66
N ARG A 247 18.47 -0.35 4.74
CA ARG A 247 19.09 -1.27 3.78
C ARG A 247 20.60 -1.20 3.87
N LYS A 248 21.22 -2.35 4.13
CA LYS A 248 22.65 -2.51 4.02
C LYS A 248 23.03 -2.57 2.53
N ILE A 249 23.73 -1.55 2.05
CA ILE A 249 24.36 -1.57 0.71
C ILE A 249 25.66 -2.34 0.83
N SER A 250 25.83 -3.42 0.05
CA SER A 250 27.13 -4.08 -0.03
C SER A 250 28.17 -3.16 -0.69
N ALA A 251 29.41 -3.22 -0.24
CA ALA A 251 30.51 -2.41 -0.80
C ALA A 251 30.66 -2.59 -2.34
N GLU A 252 30.31 -3.75 -2.88
CA GLU A 252 30.33 -4.00 -4.33
C GLU A 252 29.27 -3.19 -5.09
N LYS A 253 28.10 -2.93 -4.49
CA LYS A 253 27.07 -2.08 -5.10
C LYS A 253 27.45 -0.61 -5.06
N LEU A 254 28.08 -0.15 -3.96
CA LEU A 254 28.61 1.22 -3.85
C LEU A 254 29.67 1.52 -4.92
N LEU A 255 30.57 0.57 -5.21
CA LEU A 255 31.59 0.71 -6.25
C LEU A 255 31.02 0.75 -7.67
N LYS A 256 29.85 0.17 -7.92
CA LYS A 256 29.17 0.25 -9.23
C LYS A 256 28.49 1.60 -9.43
N VAL A 257 27.91 2.20 -8.40
CA VAL A 257 27.29 3.53 -8.46
C VAL A 257 28.34 4.61 -8.76
N GLN A 258 29.50 4.55 -8.10
CA GLN A 258 30.60 5.50 -8.32
C GLN A 258 31.26 5.41 -9.71
N LYS A 259 31.16 4.27 -10.40
CA LYS A 259 31.70 4.09 -11.76
C LYS A 259 30.79 4.60 -12.88
N THR A 260 29.55 4.90 -12.59
CA THR A 260 28.60 5.49 -13.55
C THR A 260 28.61 7.02 -13.55
N GLU A 261 29.31 7.65 -12.60
CA GLU A 261 29.48 9.12 -12.52
C GLU A 261 30.84 9.62 -13.04
N SER A 262 31.66 8.74 -13.61
CA SER A 262 32.93 9.07 -14.24
C SER A 262 32.91 8.71 -15.74
#